data_087b3866b5081ca7ca5ac4d0cb27d39d
#
_entry.id   087b3866b5081ca7ca5ac4d0cb27d39d
#
_cell.length_a   1.000
_cell.length_b   1.000
_cell.length_c   1.000
_cell.angle_alpha   90.00
_cell.angle_beta   90.00
_cell.angle_gamma   90.00
#
_symmetry.space_group_name_H-M   'P 1'
#
loop_
_entity.id
_entity.type
_entity.pdbx_description
1 polymer ?
#
loop_
_entity_poly.entity_id
_entity_poly.type
_entity_poly.pdbx_seq_one_letter_code
_entity_poly.pdbx_strand_id
1 'polypeptide(L)'
;MNHISNLSKERKAEFQGTRPSIPKLVHRNHVCWRPPNTDEMKINYDGAIFSEEGRAGLGVVVRNSEGAVIASLSQQIPLPATVTQVEALAVRRATEFAVELGITSAVLEGDSDIVYRELISTEPSLALHGHIIHDVKQLASYFTCIRFVHVRRQGNNVAHALARRAMSISGWKIYHQISFM
;
A
#
# COMPACT_ATOMS: atom_id res chain seq x y z
N MET A 1 -18.10 -61.78 -36.02
CA MET A 1 -16.98 -60.77 -36.18
C MET A 1 -17.40 -59.35 -35.92
N ASN A 2 -18.27 -59.04 -34.93
CA ASN A 2 -18.81 -57.68 -34.74
C ASN A 2 -18.60 -57.09 -33.32
N HIS A 3 -17.81 -57.78 -32.47
CA HIS A 3 -17.63 -57.31 -31.08
C HIS A 3 -16.43 -56.36 -30.85
N ILE A 4 -15.43 -56.43 -31.76
CA ILE A 4 -14.19 -55.63 -31.60
C ILE A 4 -14.35 -54.22 -32.15
N SER A 5 -15.28 -53.97 -33.10
CA SER A 5 -15.47 -52.64 -33.69
C SER A 5 -16.29 -51.68 -32.79
N ASN A 6 -17.07 -52.21 -31.85
CA ASN A 6 -17.88 -51.36 -30.94
C ASN A 6 -17.04 -50.82 -29.76
N LEU A 7 -16.15 -51.64 -29.21
CA LEU A 7 -15.26 -51.23 -28.10
C LEU A 7 -14.27 -50.10 -28.51
N SER A 8 -13.87 -50.03 -29.77
CA SER A 8 -12.98 -48.99 -30.27
C SER A 8 -13.71 -47.67 -30.51
N LYS A 9 -15.01 -47.70 -30.80
CA LYS A 9 -15.85 -46.50 -30.95
C LYS A 9 -16.25 -45.90 -29.61
N GLU A 10 -16.56 -46.74 -28.63
CA GLU A 10 -16.83 -46.24 -27.26
C GLU A 10 -15.62 -45.62 -26.60
N ARG A 11 -14.44 -46.20 -26.71
CA ARG A 11 -13.17 -45.59 -26.22
C ARG A 11 -12.81 -44.25 -26.91
N LYS A 12 -13.16 -44.09 -28.20
CA LYS A 12 -12.98 -42.77 -28.87
C LYS A 12 -13.97 -41.73 -28.43
N ALA A 13 -15.17 -42.08 -28.05
CA ALA A 13 -16.17 -41.13 -27.53
C ALA A 13 -15.83 -40.67 -26.11
N GLU A 14 -15.29 -41.54 -25.26
CA GLU A 14 -14.85 -41.21 -23.91
C GLU A 14 -13.62 -40.29 -23.88
N PHE A 15 -12.72 -40.38 -24.87
CA PHE A 15 -11.51 -39.54 -24.99
C PHE A 15 -11.80 -38.14 -25.58
N GLN A 16 -12.97 -37.93 -26.18
CA GLN A 16 -13.36 -36.61 -26.73
C GLN A 16 -14.10 -35.72 -25.70
N GLY A 17 -14.54 -36.30 -24.54
CA GLY A 17 -15.29 -35.59 -23.50
C GLY A 17 -14.43 -34.87 -22.45
N THR A 18 -13.13 -35.15 -22.37
CA THR A 18 -12.22 -34.59 -21.35
C THR A 18 -11.06 -33.80 -21.96
N ARG A 19 -11.36 -32.76 -22.73
CA ARG A 19 -10.37 -31.71 -22.93
C ARG A 19 -10.38 -30.85 -21.67
N PRO A 20 -9.32 -30.82 -20.85
CA PRO A 20 -9.23 -29.86 -19.77
C PRO A 20 -9.28 -28.49 -20.43
N SER A 21 -10.23 -27.66 -20.00
CA SER A 21 -10.29 -26.27 -20.42
C SER A 21 -8.96 -25.62 -20.02
N ILE A 22 -8.18 -25.21 -21.02
CA ILE A 22 -6.96 -24.44 -20.79
C ILE A 22 -7.37 -23.23 -19.95
N PRO A 23 -6.83 -23.03 -18.73
CA PRO A 23 -7.16 -21.87 -17.94
C PRO A 23 -6.87 -20.64 -18.81
N LYS A 24 -7.90 -19.80 -19.06
CA LYS A 24 -7.68 -18.51 -19.71
C LYS A 24 -6.65 -17.78 -18.84
N LEU A 25 -5.47 -17.54 -19.39
CA LEU A 25 -4.49 -16.62 -18.81
C LEU A 25 -5.18 -15.27 -18.66
N VAL A 26 -5.70 -15.01 -17.45
CA VAL A 26 -6.17 -13.69 -17.09
C VAL A 26 -4.91 -12.85 -17.01
N HIS A 27 -4.66 -12.03 -18.03
CA HIS A 27 -3.66 -10.97 -17.95
C HIS A 27 -4.04 -10.08 -16.76
N ARG A 28 -3.50 -10.38 -15.59
CA ARG A 28 -3.54 -9.46 -14.45
C ARG A 28 -2.70 -8.26 -14.88
N ASN A 29 -3.35 -7.14 -15.17
CA ASN A 29 -2.67 -5.88 -15.35
C ASN A 29 -1.83 -5.64 -14.09
N HIS A 30 -0.53 -5.90 -14.17
CA HIS A 30 0.41 -5.60 -13.10
C HIS A 30 0.44 -4.09 -12.93
N VAL A 31 -0.14 -3.60 -11.84
CA VAL A 31 0.00 -2.21 -11.45
C VAL A 31 1.42 -2.06 -10.91
N CYS A 32 2.32 -1.53 -11.72
CA CYS A 32 3.66 -1.16 -11.29
C CYS A 32 3.62 0.22 -10.65
N TRP A 33 4.39 0.39 -9.58
CA TRP A 33 4.69 1.70 -9.01
C TRP A 33 5.36 2.58 -10.08
N ARG A 34 5.01 3.88 -10.10
CA ARG A 34 5.62 4.87 -11.02
C ARG A 34 6.26 6.00 -10.22
N PRO A 35 7.42 6.52 -10.63
CA PRO A 35 8.05 7.65 -9.95
C PRO A 35 7.18 8.92 -10.04
N PRO A 36 7.40 9.92 -9.14
CA PRO A 36 6.77 11.22 -9.22
C PRO A 36 7.42 12.09 -10.32
N ASN A 37 6.90 13.32 -10.49
CA ASN A 37 7.55 14.34 -11.31
C ASN A 37 8.91 14.77 -10.73
N THR A 38 9.72 15.49 -11.53
CA THR A 38 11.11 15.82 -11.18
C THR A 38 11.26 16.56 -9.86
N ASP A 39 10.33 17.47 -9.52
CA ASP A 39 10.41 18.31 -8.32
C ASP A 39 9.51 17.82 -7.17
N GLU A 40 9.02 16.59 -7.27
CA GLU A 40 8.14 16.00 -6.26
C GLU A 40 8.80 14.79 -5.59
N MET A 41 8.49 14.59 -4.32
CA MET A 41 8.78 13.33 -3.63
C MET A 41 7.51 12.47 -3.59
N LYS A 42 7.66 11.17 -3.81
CA LYS A 42 6.57 10.22 -3.64
C LYS A 42 6.73 9.49 -2.32
N ILE A 43 5.66 9.50 -1.53
CA ILE A 43 5.63 8.95 -0.19
C ILE A 43 4.54 7.89 -0.14
N ASN A 44 4.94 6.63 -0.11
CA ASN A 44 4.02 5.53 0.11
C ASN A 44 3.92 5.23 1.60
N TYR A 45 2.70 5.00 2.09
CA TYR A 45 2.42 4.64 3.48
C TYR A 45 1.46 3.46 3.56
N ASP A 46 1.57 2.70 4.64
CA ASP A 46 0.69 1.55 4.92
C ASP A 46 0.65 1.24 6.42
N GLY A 47 -0.41 0.58 6.85
CA GLY A 47 -0.61 0.06 8.18
C GLY A 47 -0.63 -1.46 8.22
N ALA A 48 -0.13 -2.06 9.30
CA ALA A 48 -0.21 -3.49 9.55
C ALA A 48 -0.75 -3.76 10.96
N ILE A 49 -1.57 -4.80 11.11
CA ILE A 49 -2.17 -5.18 12.38
C ILE A 49 -1.53 -6.47 12.89
N PHE A 50 -1.23 -6.50 14.18
CA PHE A 50 -0.70 -7.63 14.93
C PHE A 50 -1.62 -7.85 16.14
N SER A 51 -2.75 -8.53 15.89
CA SER A 51 -3.84 -8.64 16.88
C SER A 51 -3.43 -9.43 18.12
N GLU A 52 -2.65 -10.51 17.95
CA GLU A 52 -2.19 -11.37 19.02
C GLU A 52 -1.27 -10.63 20.00
N GLU A 53 -0.52 -9.66 19.49
CA GLU A 53 0.44 -8.86 20.25
C GLU A 53 -0.16 -7.54 20.76
N GLY A 54 -1.40 -7.22 20.40
CA GLY A 54 -2.03 -5.94 20.73
C GLY A 54 -1.29 -4.75 20.14
N ARG A 55 -0.70 -4.89 18.95
CA ARG A 55 0.16 -3.91 18.31
C ARG A 55 -0.26 -3.66 16.87
N ALA A 56 0.19 -2.54 16.34
CA ALA A 56 0.13 -2.22 14.92
C ALA A 56 1.47 -1.66 14.44
N GLY A 57 1.71 -1.73 13.13
CA GLY A 57 2.90 -1.19 12.50
C GLY A 57 2.55 -0.16 11.46
N LEU A 58 3.35 0.90 11.40
CA LEU A 58 3.28 1.93 10.37
C LEU A 58 4.53 1.83 9.50
N GLY A 59 4.34 1.85 8.19
CA GLY A 59 5.42 1.80 7.21
C GLY A 59 5.35 2.98 6.26
N VAL A 60 6.49 3.65 6.05
CA VAL A 60 6.61 4.79 5.14
C VAL A 60 7.86 4.65 4.30
N VAL A 61 7.77 4.94 3.02
CA VAL A 61 8.93 5.04 2.11
C VAL A 61 8.84 6.29 1.25
N VAL A 62 9.91 7.05 1.22
CA VAL A 62 10.07 8.28 0.44
C VAL A 62 11.01 8.02 -0.74
N ARG A 63 10.57 8.38 -1.94
CA ARG A 63 11.34 8.21 -3.18
C ARG A 63 11.33 9.48 -4.01
N ASN A 64 12.44 9.70 -4.72
CA ASN A 64 12.56 10.79 -5.68
C ASN A 64 12.04 10.41 -7.07
N SER A 65 12.17 11.33 -8.01
CA SER A 65 11.76 11.15 -9.42
C SER A 65 12.55 10.07 -10.18
N GLU A 66 13.70 9.66 -9.70
CA GLU A 66 14.48 8.54 -10.24
C GLU A 66 14.03 7.18 -9.67
N GLY A 67 13.12 7.19 -8.67
CA GLY A 67 12.68 6.01 -7.95
C GLY A 67 13.63 5.59 -6.82
N ALA A 68 14.69 6.36 -6.57
CA ALA A 68 15.61 6.11 -5.48
C ALA A 68 14.94 6.33 -4.12
N VAL A 69 15.18 5.43 -3.18
CA VAL A 69 14.68 5.57 -1.80
C VAL A 69 15.56 6.60 -1.07
N ILE A 70 14.97 7.72 -0.69
CA ILE A 70 15.64 8.79 0.07
C ILE A 70 15.60 8.50 1.56
N ALA A 71 14.43 8.06 2.04
CA ALA A 71 14.25 7.68 3.44
C ALA A 71 13.14 6.65 3.58
N SER A 72 13.16 5.90 4.68
CA SER A 72 12.07 5.02 5.05
C SER A 72 11.91 4.94 6.56
N LEU A 73 10.70 4.59 7.01
CA LEU A 73 10.36 4.48 8.42
C LEU A 73 9.55 3.21 8.65
N SER A 74 9.88 2.52 9.74
CA SER A 74 9.03 1.50 10.35
C SER A 74 8.80 1.89 11.80
N GLN A 75 7.55 1.92 12.24
CA GLN A 75 7.17 2.30 13.60
C GLN A 75 6.14 1.34 14.17
N GLN A 76 6.40 0.83 15.38
CA GLN A 76 5.42 0.06 16.13
C GLN A 76 4.59 1.01 17.00
N ILE A 77 3.28 0.78 17.08
CA ILE A 77 2.34 1.51 17.92
C ILE A 77 1.42 0.53 18.68
N PRO A 78 0.78 0.94 19.78
CA PRO A 78 -0.34 0.18 20.36
C PRO A 78 -1.44 -0.03 19.33
N LEU A 79 -2.14 -1.17 19.38
CA LEU A 79 -3.21 -1.49 18.44
C LEU A 79 -4.39 -0.52 18.62
N PRO A 80 -4.75 0.28 17.58
CA PRO A 80 -5.94 1.10 17.59
C PRO A 80 -7.22 0.26 17.50
N ALA A 81 -8.38 0.89 17.77
CA ALA A 81 -9.67 0.19 17.81
C ALA A 81 -10.13 -0.34 16.43
N THR A 82 -9.69 0.27 15.33
CA THR A 82 -10.11 -0.10 13.98
C THR A 82 -8.95 -0.13 13.00
N VAL A 83 -9.10 -0.96 11.93
CA VAL A 83 -8.14 -1.01 10.79
C VAL A 83 -8.00 0.38 10.16
N THR A 84 -9.11 1.09 9.96
CA THR A 84 -9.10 2.42 9.36
C THR A 84 -8.32 3.45 10.19
N GLN A 85 -8.33 3.32 11.54
CA GLN A 85 -7.48 4.15 12.40
C GLN A 85 -5.99 3.87 12.17
N VAL A 86 -5.60 2.61 11.95
CA VAL A 86 -4.19 2.27 11.65
C VAL A 86 -3.75 2.93 10.35
N GLU A 87 -4.59 2.88 9.30
CA GLU A 87 -4.33 3.53 8.01
C GLU A 87 -4.28 5.06 8.12
N ALA A 88 -5.19 5.65 8.90
CA ALA A 88 -5.19 7.09 9.17
C ALA A 88 -3.93 7.52 9.94
N LEU A 89 -3.48 6.73 10.91
CA LEU A 89 -2.23 6.98 11.62
C LEU A 89 -1.01 6.81 10.71
N ALA A 90 -1.06 5.88 9.74
CA ALA A 90 0.01 5.71 8.77
C ALA A 90 0.17 6.94 7.87
N VAL A 91 -0.91 7.51 7.32
CA VAL A 91 -0.82 8.75 6.53
C VAL A 91 -0.40 9.94 7.39
N ARG A 92 -0.90 10.07 8.63
CA ARG A 92 -0.45 11.13 9.55
C ARG A 92 1.06 11.04 9.77
N ARG A 93 1.57 9.86 10.11
CA ARG A 93 3.01 9.67 10.32
C ARG A 93 3.83 9.92 9.06
N ALA A 94 3.31 9.54 7.89
CA ALA A 94 3.96 9.83 6.60
C ALA A 94 4.06 11.34 6.33
N THR A 95 3.01 12.10 6.65
CA THR A 95 2.98 13.55 6.48
C THR A 95 3.92 14.25 7.46
N GLU A 96 3.92 13.84 8.74
CA GLU A 96 4.88 14.30 9.76
C GLU A 96 6.33 14.04 9.31
N PHE A 97 6.60 12.82 8.84
CA PHE A 97 7.93 12.43 8.38
C PHE A 97 8.42 13.24 7.18
N ALA A 98 7.51 13.58 6.27
CA ALA A 98 7.82 14.47 5.14
C ALA A 98 8.19 15.88 5.62
N VAL A 99 7.50 16.43 6.60
CA VAL A 99 7.81 17.73 7.22
C VAL A 99 9.16 17.65 7.94
N GLU A 100 9.44 16.58 8.71
CA GLU A 100 10.73 16.34 9.37
C GLU A 100 11.91 16.32 8.38
N LEU A 101 11.68 15.81 7.16
CA LEU A 101 12.67 15.76 6.07
C LEU A 101 12.77 17.06 5.28
N GLY A 102 11.97 18.09 5.59
CA GLY A 102 11.97 19.36 4.87
C GLY A 102 11.37 19.27 3.46
N ILE A 103 10.53 18.27 3.18
CA ILE A 103 9.90 18.07 1.88
C ILE A 103 8.73 19.06 1.75
N THR A 104 8.78 19.89 0.70
CA THR A 104 7.77 20.91 0.42
C THR A 104 6.83 20.56 -0.73
N SER A 105 7.19 19.56 -1.56
CA SER A 105 6.36 19.09 -2.68
C SER A 105 6.28 17.56 -2.66
N ALA A 106 5.08 17.01 -2.47
CA ALA A 106 4.90 15.58 -2.25
C ALA A 106 3.61 14.99 -2.85
N VAL A 107 3.69 13.72 -3.22
CA VAL A 107 2.55 12.84 -3.52
C VAL A 107 2.50 11.73 -2.47
N LEU A 108 1.48 11.73 -1.65
CA LEU A 108 1.24 10.68 -0.65
C LEU A 108 0.31 9.61 -1.23
N GLU A 109 0.79 8.37 -1.27
CA GLU A 109 0.07 7.21 -1.81
C GLU A 109 -0.20 6.17 -0.73
N GLY A 110 -1.47 5.77 -0.60
CA GLY A 110 -1.90 4.66 0.26
C GLY A 110 -2.97 3.81 -0.42
N ASP A 111 -3.24 2.62 0.09
CA ASP A 111 -4.21 1.69 -0.50
C ASP A 111 -5.56 1.63 0.23
N SER A 112 -5.77 2.46 1.25
CA SER A 112 -7.06 2.62 1.92
C SER A 112 -7.96 3.61 1.18
N ASP A 113 -8.97 3.11 0.46
CA ASP A 113 -9.96 3.93 -0.24
C ASP A 113 -10.78 4.83 0.72
N ILE A 114 -11.07 4.35 1.94
CA ILE A 114 -11.79 5.12 2.95
C ILE A 114 -10.96 6.34 3.37
N VAL A 115 -9.72 6.14 3.78
CA VAL A 115 -8.82 7.22 4.20
C VAL A 115 -8.58 8.20 3.06
N TYR A 116 -8.36 7.70 1.84
CA TYR A 116 -8.19 8.56 0.66
C TYR A 116 -9.39 9.48 0.44
N ARG A 117 -10.63 8.94 0.45
CA ARG A 117 -11.85 9.75 0.25
C ARG A 117 -12.01 10.84 1.31
N GLU A 118 -11.70 10.53 2.56
CA GLU A 118 -11.78 11.51 3.63
C GLU A 118 -10.69 12.59 3.53
N LEU A 119 -9.49 12.25 3.07
CA LEU A 119 -8.41 13.21 2.85
C LEU A 119 -8.77 14.23 1.76
N ILE A 120 -9.43 13.80 0.68
CA ILE A 120 -9.83 14.70 -0.42
C ILE A 120 -11.19 15.38 -0.21
N SER A 121 -11.99 14.94 0.78
CA SER A 121 -13.29 15.55 1.11
C SER A 121 -13.08 16.94 1.74
N THR A 122 -13.96 17.86 1.40
CA THR A 122 -14.06 19.17 2.07
C THR A 122 -14.82 19.10 3.39
N GLU A 123 -15.64 18.07 3.57
CA GLU A 123 -16.45 17.86 4.76
C GLU A 123 -15.64 17.27 5.92
N PRO A 124 -15.91 17.65 7.17
CA PRO A 124 -15.31 17.03 8.32
C PRO A 124 -15.75 15.56 8.45
N SER A 125 -14.80 14.68 8.75
CA SER A 125 -15.13 13.30 9.06
C SER A 125 -15.67 13.16 10.48
N LEU A 126 -16.84 12.55 10.63
CA LEU A 126 -17.46 12.21 11.93
C LEU A 126 -17.06 10.82 12.44
N ALA A 127 -16.20 10.12 11.71
CA ALA A 127 -15.69 8.80 12.11
C ALA A 127 -14.72 8.90 13.29
N LEU A 128 -14.46 7.77 13.96
CA LEU A 128 -13.53 7.69 15.09
C LEU A 128 -12.10 8.17 14.74
N HIS A 129 -11.72 8.10 13.49
CA HIS A 129 -10.43 8.56 12.98
C HIS A 129 -10.49 9.98 12.38
N GLY A 130 -11.64 10.67 12.43
CA GLY A 130 -11.83 11.99 11.82
C GLY A 130 -10.85 13.05 12.33
N HIS A 131 -10.51 13.02 13.63
CA HIS A 131 -9.51 13.91 14.21
C HIS A 131 -8.11 13.67 13.59
N ILE A 132 -7.75 12.42 13.28
CA ILE A 132 -6.48 12.09 12.64
C ILE A 132 -6.42 12.64 11.20
N ILE A 133 -7.54 12.51 10.45
CA ILE A 133 -7.66 13.11 9.12
C ILE A 133 -7.55 14.64 9.18
N HIS A 134 -8.14 15.25 10.19
CA HIS A 134 -8.03 16.70 10.42
C HIS A 134 -6.56 17.11 10.65
N ASP A 135 -5.83 16.38 11.50
CA ASP A 135 -4.40 16.61 11.75
C ASP A 135 -3.59 16.54 10.43
N VAL A 136 -3.86 15.54 9.57
CA VAL A 136 -3.21 15.42 8.27
C VAL A 136 -3.47 16.64 7.39
N LYS A 137 -4.73 17.12 7.33
CA LYS A 137 -5.09 18.32 6.56
C LYS A 137 -4.43 19.57 7.10
N GLN A 138 -4.24 19.69 8.40
CA GLN A 138 -3.48 20.79 8.99
C GLN A 138 -1.99 20.69 8.63
N LEU A 139 -1.39 19.49 8.74
CA LEU A 139 0.00 19.26 8.32
C LEU A 139 0.22 19.54 6.84
N ALA A 140 -0.79 19.32 5.99
CA ALA A 140 -0.73 19.64 4.56
C ALA A 140 -0.44 21.12 4.27
N SER A 141 -0.74 22.03 5.20
CA SER A 141 -0.44 23.48 5.06
C SER A 141 1.07 23.82 5.09
N TYR A 142 1.91 22.91 5.56
CA TYR A 142 3.37 23.09 5.53
C TYR A 142 3.98 22.82 4.15
N PHE A 143 3.20 22.26 3.21
CA PHE A 143 3.69 21.95 1.88
C PHE A 143 3.32 23.04 0.88
N THR A 144 4.23 23.34 -0.02
CA THR A 144 3.94 24.18 -1.19
C THR A 144 2.98 23.45 -2.15
N CYS A 145 3.16 22.14 -2.28
CA CYS A 145 2.30 21.27 -3.08
C CYS A 145 2.20 19.89 -2.41
N ILE A 146 0.99 19.47 -2.11
CA ILE A 146 0.72 18.12 -1.60
C ILE A 146 -0.48 17.53 -2.32
N ARG A 147 -0.38 16.25 -2.71
CA ARG A 147 -1.47 15.50 -3.32
C ARG A 147 -1.62 14.15 -2.63
N PHE A 148 -2.86 13.78 -2.34
CA PHE A 148 -3.20 12.45 -1.86
C PHE A 148 -3.68 11.61 -3.03
N VAL A 149 -3.23 10.38 -3.13
CA VAL A 149 -3.54 9.47 -4.24
C VAL A 149 -3.83 8.08 -3.68
N HIS A 150 -4.91 7.47 -4.17
CA HIS A 150 -5.18 6.08 -3.90
C HIS A 150 -4.39 5.19 -4.86
N VAL A 151 -3.69 4.19 -4.33
CA VAL A 151 -2.94 3.21 -5.10
C VAL A 151 -3.43 1.80 -4.77
N ARG A 152 -3.43 0.90 -5.75
CA ARG A 152 -3.73 -0.49 -5.47
C ARG A 152 -2.60 -1.12 -4.63
N ARG A 153 -2.93 -2.08 -3.76
CA ARG A 153 -1.99 -2.78 -2.88
C ARG A 153 -0.71 -3.25 -3.57
N GLN A 154 -0.79 -3.69 -4.84
CA GLN A 154 0.37 -4.10 -5.64
C GLN A 154 1.40 -2.96 -5.86
N GLY A 155 0.94 -1.70 -5.94
CA GLY A 155 1.79 -0.51 -6.02
C GLY A 155 2.30 -0.03 -4.66
N ASN A 156 1.79 -0.58 -3.53
CA ASN A 156 2.12 -0.17 -2.16
C ASN A 156 2.98 -1.21 -1.39
N ASN A 157 3.51 -2.23 -2.06
CA ASN A 157 4.16 -3.38 -1.43
C ASN A 157 5.34 -3.02 -0.50
N VAL A 158 6.11 -1.99 -0.81
CA VAL A 158 7.27 -1.59 0.01
C VAL A 158 6.81 -0.97 1.33
N ALA A 159 5.83 -0.07 1.30
CA ALA A 159 5.25 0.50 2.52
C ALA A 159 4.61 -0.61 3.38
N HIS A 160 3.90 -1.56 2.74
CA HIS A 160 3.36 -2.73 3.41
C HIS A 160 4.44 -3.58 4.10
N ALA A 161 5.55 -3.86 3.42
CA ALA A 161 6.66 -4.61 4.01
C ALA A 161 7.29 -3.88 5.21
N LEU A 162 7.42 -2.55 5.14
CA LEU A 162 7.91 -1.72 6.23
C LEU A 162 6.95 -1.71 7.43
N ALA A 163 5.63 -1.62 7.19
CA ALA A 163 4.62 -1.72 8.22
C ALA A 163 4.69 -3.08 8.95
N ARG A 164 4.80 -4.17 8.19
CA ARG A 164 4.98 -5.51 8.78
C ARG A 164 6.29 -5.69 9.54
N ARG A 165 7.38 -5.07 9.06
CA ARG A 165 8.68 -5.09 9.74
C ARG A 165 8.62 -4.44 11.12
N ALA A 166 7.70 -3.51 11.36
CA ALA A 166 7.54 -2.84 12.64
C ALA A 166 7.34 -3.81 13.81
N MET A 167 6.82 -5.03 13.56
CA MET A 167 6.70 -6.07 14.58
C MET A 167 8.05 -6.49 15.17
N SER A 168 9.11 -6.49 14.37
CA SER A 168 10.46 -6.91 14.76
C SER A 168 11.30 -5.81 15.41
N ILE A 169 10.72 -4.62 15.63
CA ILE A 169 11.43 -3.48 16.22
C ILE A 169 10.68 -2.96 17.44
N SER A 170 11.44 -2.42 18.40
CA SER A 170 10.89 -1.72 19.55
C SER A 170 10.85 -0.22 19.25
N GLY A 171 9.65 0.37 19.23
CA GLY A 171 9.47 1.78 18.93
C GLY A 171 9.48 2.09 17.42
N TRP A 172 10.45 2.85 16.95
CA TRP A 172 10.58 3.25 15.55
C TRP A 172 12.03 3.17 15.05
N LYS A 173 12.18 2.96 13.73
CA LYS A 173 13.47 3.06 13.02
C LYS A 173 13.30 3.86 11.74
N ILE A 174 14.20 4.81 11.54
CA ILE A 174 14.34 5.58 10.31
C ILE A 174 15.60 5.10 9.60
N TYR A 175 15.49 4.92 8.30
CA TYR A 175 16.60 4.61 7.40
C TYR A 175 16.72 5.76 6.40
N HIS A 176 17.88 6.41 6.34
CA HIS A 176 18.21 7.41 5.34
C HIS A 176 19.18 6.81 4.34
N GLN A 177 19.02 7.15 3.07
CA GLN A 177 20.10 6.95 2.11
C GLN A 177 21.15 8.03 2.35
N ILE A 178 22.28 7.65 2.95
CA ILE A 178 23.43 8.55 3.04
C ILE A 178 24.04 8.60 1.64
N SER A 179 23.77 9.65 0.88
CA SER A 179 24.56 9.96 -0.31
C SER A 179 25.89 10.51 0.19
N PHE A 180 26.94 9.70 0.10
CA PHE A 180 28.30 10.27 0.14
C PHE A 180 28.44 11.12 -1.13
N MET A 181 28.45 12.44 -0.98
CA MET A 181 28.97 13.35 -2.01
C MET A 181 30.48 13.23 -2.08
#